data_a5173a8d76392c479de323a1cfa5aeef
#
_entry.id   a5173a8d76392c479de323a1cfa5aeef
#
_cell.length_a   1.000
_cell.length_b   1.000
_cell.length_c   1.000
_cell.angle_alpha   90.00
_cell.angle_beta   90.00
_cell.angle_gamma   90.00
#
_symmetry.space_group_name_H-M   'P 1'
#
loop_
_entity.id
_entity.type
_entity.pdbx_description
1 polymer ?
#
loop_
_entity_poly.entity_id
_entity_poly.type
_entity_poly.pdbx_seq_one_letter_code
_entity_poly.pdbx_strand_id
1 'polypeptide(L)'
;MTTALHEERLAAVLAAVAETGARNVLDLGCGAGDLVLRLAERPDIERITGIEIDAARLRLAEARLKDLPEAACARVQLACASLTQAHPVLAGYDCACLVEVIEHLPPADINRLERAVFATMRPAHVIVTTPNAEYNPVLGVPAHRMRHPGHQFEWDRPRFARWAGGVAARTGYAVACRDICGAHPDLGGASQMALFSRSGR
;
A
#
# COMPACT_ATOMS: atom_id res chain seq x y z
N MET A 1 6.92 9.10 -16.36
CA MET A 1 5.55 8.81 -16.83
C MET A 1 5.03 7.63 -16.07
N THR A 2 3.92 7.79 -15.37
CA THR A 2 3.20 6.71 -14.70
C THR A 2 2.64 5.74 -15.75
N THR A 3 2.76 4.44 -15.52
CA THR A 3 2.19 3.43 -16.45
C THR A 3 0.68 3.33 -16.26
N ALA A 4 -0.06 2.86 -17.28
CA ALA A 4 -1.50 2.63 -17.17
C ALA A 4 -1.85 1.71 -15.98
N LEU A 5 -1.08 0.65 -15.77
CA LEU A 5 -1.26 -0.26 -14.62
C LEU A 5 -1.07 0.46 -13.26
N HIS A 6 -0.16 1.44 -13.19
CA HIS A 6 0.03 2.21 -11.96
C HIS A 6 -1.18 3.11 -11.68
N GLU A 7 -1.74 3.76 -12.70
CA GLU A 7 -2.95 4.57 -12.58
C GLU A 7 -4.16 3.73 -12.15
N GLU A 8 -4.37 2.58 -12.78
CA GLU A 8 -5.45 1.65 -12.40
C GLU A 8 -5.31 1.18 -10.94
N ARG A 9 -4.08 0.91 -10.50
CA ARG A 9 -3.80 0.51 -9.12
C ARG A 9 -4.13 1.61 -8.13
N LEU A 10 -3.67 2.83 -8.39
CA LEU A 10 -3.98 3.97 -7.53
C LEU A 10 -5.49 4.23 -7.46
N ALA A 11 -6.19 4.13 -8.59
CA ALA A 11 -7.64 4.25 -8.62
C ALA A 11 -8.33 3.17 -7.76
N ALA A 12 -7.86 1.91 -7.86
CA ALA A 12 -8.38 0.81 -7.04
C ALA A 12 -8.12 1.01 -5.54
N VAL A 13 -6.93 1.51 -5.17
CA VAL A 13 -6.60 1.83 -3.78
C VAL A 13 -7.46 2.98 -3.25
N LEU A 14 -7.64 4.05 -4.02
CA LEU A 14 -8.50 5.18 -3.64
C LEU A 14 -9.96 4.76 -3.46
N ALA A 15 -10.47 3.88 -4.32
CA ALA A 15 -11.81 3.29 -4.16
C ALA A 15 -11.89 2.47 -2.86
N ALA A 16 -10.89 1.65 -2.57
CA ALA A 16 -10.82 0.87 -1.33
C ALA A 16 -10.73 1.77 -0.07
N VAL A 17 -9.96 2.87 -0.10
CA VAL A 17 -9.96 3.86 0.98
C VAL A 17 -11.35 4.45 1.18
N ALA A 18 -12.05 4.82 0.09
CA ALA A 18 -13.40 5.35 0.16
C ALA A 18 -14.41 4.34 0.75
N GLU A 19 -14.29 3.06 0.39
CA GLU A 19 -15.11 1.97 0.96
C GLU A 19 -14.99 1.88 2.49
N THR A 20 -13.81 2.21 3.05
CA THR A 20 -13.57 2.17 4.50
C THR A 20 -14.16 3.36 5.26
N GLY A 21 -14.48 4.44 4.57
CA GLY A 21 -14.89 5.72 5.20
C GLY A 21 -13.75 6.41 5.97
N ALA A 22 -12.50 6.02 5.72
CA ALA A 22 -11.33 6.57 6.42
C ALA A 22 -11.17 8.07 6.15
N ARG A 23 -10.85 8.82 7.20
CA ARG A 23 -10.54 10.25 7.15
C ARG A 23 -9.07 10.54 7.47
N ASN A 24 -8.41 9.63 8.18
CA ASN A 24 -7.00 9.70 8.54
C ASN A 24 -6.26 8.53 7.89
N VAL A 25 -5.37 8.81 6.95
CA VAL A 25 -4.73 7.78 6.11
C VAL A 25 -3.21 7.82 6.24
N LEU A 26 -2.60 6.64 6.43
CA LEU A 26 -1.16 6.40 6.30
C LEU A 26 -0.85 5.88 4.90
N ASP A 27 0.14 6.44 4.23
CA ASP A 27 0.76 5.89 3.02
C ASP A 27 2.15 5.38 3.39
N LEU A 28 2.27 4.08 3.57
CA LEU A 28 3.46 3.41 4.05
C LEU A 28 4.31 2.91 2.87
N GLY A 29 5.43 3.56 2.61
CA GLY A 29 6.22 3.43 1.38
C GLY A 29 5.72 4.37 0.30
N CYS A 30 5.48 5.64 0.66
CA CYS A 30 4.80 6.61 -0.21
C CYS A 30 5.60 7.02 -1.46
N GLY A 31 6.87 6.63 -1.55
CA GLY A 31 7.72 6.95 -2.70
C GLY A 31 7.78 8.45 -3.00
N ALA A 32 7.50 8.80 -4.26
CA ALA A 32 7.41 10.18 -4.72
C ALA A 32 6.02 10.84 -4.47
N GLY A 33 5.17 10.22 -3.65
CA GLY A 33 3.90 10.79 -3.17
C GLY A 33 2.70 10.59 -4.10
N ASP A 34 2.72 9.61 -5.01
CA ASP A 34 1.63 9.46 -5.99
C ASP A 34 0.26 9.21 -5.34
N LEU A 35 0.17 8.41 -4.28
CA LEU A 35 -1.06 8.22 -3.52
C LEU A 35 -1.33 9.41 -2.60
N VAL A 36 -0.31 9.94 -1.91
CA VAL A 36 -0.43 11.10 -1.01
C VAL A 36 -1.07 12.30 -1.71
N LEU A 37 -0.61 12.63 -2.92
CA LEU A 37 -1.15 13.76 -3.70
C LEU A 37 -2.63 13.57 -4.02
N ARG A 38 -3.04 12.37 -4.47
CA ARG A 38 -4.43 12.07 -4.79
C ARG A 38 -5.34 12.07 -3.54
N LEU A 39 -4.82 11.60 -2.40
CA LEU A 39 -5.55 11.70 -1.13
C LEU A 39 -5.69 13.17 -0.69
N ALA A 40 -4.66 14.00 -0.92
CA ALA A 40 -4.70 15.42 -0.57
C ALA A 40 -5.72 16.23 -1.40
N GLU A 41 -6.06 15.78 -2.60
CA GLU A 41 -7.11 16.38 -3.43
C GLU A 41 -8.54 16.05 -2.93
N ARG A 42 -8.67 15.05 -2.04
CA ARG A 42 -9.97 14.62 -1.53
C ARG A 42 -10.38 15.43 -0.31
N PRO A 43 -11.54 16.09 -0.32
CA PRO A 43 -11.99 16.93 0.80
C PRO A 43 -12.43 16.12 2.02
N ASP A 44 -12.79 14.85 1.84
CA ASP A 44 -13.22 13.93 2.89
C ASP A 44 -12.05 13.37 3.71
N ILE A 45 -10.80 13.50 3.23
CA ILE A 45 -9.60 13.09 3.97
C ILE A 45 -9.07 14.27 4.79
N GLU A 46 -8.97 14.10 6.11
CA GLU A 46 -8.57 15.14 7.06
C GLU A 46 -7.08 15.15 7.37
N ARG A 47 -6.46 13.95 7.41
CA ARG A 47 -5.04 13.80 7.73
C ARG A 47 -4.40 12.72 6.88
N ILE A 48 -3.25 13.03 6.32
CA ILE A 48 -2.45 12.13 5.51
C ILE A 48 -1.04 12.13 6.07
N THR A 49 -0.46 10.94 6.30
CA THR A 49 0.96 10.83 6.62
C THR A 49 1.62 9.84 5.69
N GLY A 50 2.59 10.31 4.93
CA GLY A 50 3.43 9.48 4.06
C GLY A 50 4.75 9.13 4.75
N ILE A 51 5.10 7.85 4.72
CA ILE A 51 6.36 7.33 5.25
C ILE A 51 7.18 6.73 4.10
N GLU A 52 8.43 7.16 3.98
CA GLU A 52 9.35 6.65 2.97
C GLU A 52 10.76 6.53 3.57
N ILE A 53 11.49 5.49 3.23
CA ILE A 53 12.85 5.28 3.70
C ILE A 53 13.89 6.00 2.82
N ASP A 54 13.57 6.19 1.54
CA ASP A 54 14.43 6.90 0.57
C ASP A 54 14.18 8.41 0.66
N ALA A 55 15.12 9.11 1.29
CA ALA A 55 15.07 10.55 1.44
C ALA A 55 15.04 11.31 0.10
N ALA A 56 15.56 10.74 -1.00
CA ALA A 56 15.50 11.38 -2.30
C ALA A 56 14.08 11.33 -2.89
N ARG A 57 13.40 10.18 -2.76
CA ARG A 57 11.99 10.04 -3.14
C ARG A 57 11.08 10.94 -2.29
N LEU A 58 11.35 11.01 -0.99
CA LEU A 58 10.59 11.88 -0.08
C LEU A 58 10.70 13.36 -0.47
N ARG A 59 11.91 13.85 -0.83
CA ARG A 59 12.08 15.21 -1.36
C ARG A 59 11.30 15.47 -2.65
N LEU A 60 11.16 14.47 -3.51
CA LEU A 60 10.31 14.59 -4.70
C LEU A 60 8.83 14.74 -4.31
N ALA A 61 8.37 13.96 -3.34
CA ALA A 61 7.00 14.10 -2.82
C ALA A 61 6.76 15.48 -2.21
N GLU A 62 7.70 15.99 -1.40
CA GLU A 62 7.65 17.35 -0.82
C GLU A 62 7.61 18.43 -1.90
N ALA A 63 8.39 18.27 -2.97
CA ALA A 63 8.41 19.24 -4.07
C ALA A 63 7.05 19.26 -4.80
N ARG A 64 6.49 18.10 -5.08
CA ARG A 64 5.18 17.95 -5.77
C ARG A 64 4.01 18.46 -4.92
N LEU A 65 4.08 18.31 -3.60
CA LEU A 65 3.05 18.85 -2.69
C LEU A 65 2.92 20.38 -2.81
N LYS A 66 3.99 21.10 -3.10
CA LYS A 66 3.97 22.57 -3.23
C LYS A 66 3.10 23.05 -4.41
N ASP A 67 2.80 22.17 -5.36
CA ASP A 67 1.93 22.48 -6.50
C ASP A 67 0.43 22.37 -6.13
N LEU A 68 0.10 21.85 -4.94
CA LEU A 68 -1.27 21.76 -4.44
C LEU A 68 -1.69 23.03 -3.67
N PRO A 69 -3.01 23.26 -3.55
CA PRO A 69 -3.53 24.33 -2.70
C PRO A 69 -3.04 24.20 -1.25
N GLU A 70 -2.77 25.34 -0.58
CA GLU A 70 -2.27 25.37 0.80
C GLU A 70 -3.13 24.54 1.78
N ALA A 71 -4.44 24.61 1.65
CA ALA A 71 -5.38 23.84 2.46
C ALA A 71 -5.24 22.32 2.28
N ALA A 72 -4.81 21.86 1.10
CA ALA A 72 -4.50 20.45 0.86
C ALA A 72 -3.17 20.07 1.50
N CYS A 73 -2.14 20.90 1.31
CA CYS A 73 -0.81 20.71 1.90
C CYS A 73 -0.85 20.66 3.43
N ALA A 74 -1.66 21.49 4.06
CA ALA A 74 -1.77 21.57 5.53
C ALA A 74 -2.24 20.26 6.18
N ARG A 75 -2.86 19.35 5.41
CA ARG A 75 -3.32 18.04 5.88
C ARG A 75 -2.30 16.92 5.72
N VAL A 76 -1.16 17.21 5.08
CA VAL A 76 -0.15 16.21 4.73
C VAL A 76 1.09 16.36 5.60
N GLN A 77 1.56 15.25 6.13
CA GLN A 77 2.85 15.11 6.78
C GLN A 77 3.68 14.04 6.07
N LEU A 78 4.95 14.32 5.85
CA LEU A 78 5.90 13.37 5.29
C LEU A 78 7.02 13.09 6.28
N ALA A 79 7.45 11.84 6.41
CA ALA A 79 8.52 11.47 7.31
C ALA A 79 9.44 10.38 6.69
N CYS A 80 10.75 10.57 6.87
CA CYS A 80 11.74 9.59 6.47
C CYS A 80 11.91 8.56 7.59
N ALA A 81 11.39 7.34 7.37
CA ALA A 81 11.45 6.28 8.37
C ALA A 81 11.33 4.88 7.74
N SER A 82 11.79 3.86 8.48
CA SER A 82 11.66 2.46 8.07
C SER A 82 10.32 1.88 8.51
N LEU A 83 9.64 1.18 7.61
CA LEU A 83 8.37 0.47 7.88
C LEU A 83 8.53 -0.79 8.72
N THR A 84 9.75 -1.29 8.87
CA THR A 84 10.06 -2.47 9.69
C THR A 84 10.33 -2.13 11.16
N GLN A 85 10.31 -0.84 11.50
CA GLN A 85 10.42 -0.33 12.86
C GLN A 85 9.03 0.00 13.43
N ALA A 86 8.89 -0.14 14.74
CA ALA A 86 7.67 0.24 15.44
C ALA A 86 7.58 1.77 15.55
N HIS A 87 6.45 2.33 15.14
CA HIS A 87 6.17 3.77 15.22
C HIS A 87 4.88 4.01 16.01
N PRO A 88 4.89 3.97 17.36
CA PRO A 88 3.68 4.13 18.16
C PRO A 88 2.96 5.47 17.92
N VAL A 89 3.69 6.51 17.52
CA VAL A 89 3.13 7.84 17.18
C VAL A 89 2.19 7.78 15.97
N LEU A 90 2.28 6.73 15.14
CA LEU A 90 1.40 6.48 14.00
C LEU A 90 0.18 5.61 14.36
N ALA A 91 -0.10 5.38 15.64
CA ALA A 91 -1.33 4.73 16.07
C ALA A 91 -2.55 5.67 15.90
N GLY A 92 -3.74 5.06 15.75
CA GLY A 92 -5.01 5.82 15.71
C GLY A 92 -5.37 6.38 14.34
N TYR A 93 -4.75 5.92 13.27
CA TYR A 93 -5.21 6.17 11.91
C TYR A 93 -6.36 5.22 11.53
N ASP A 94 -7.21 5.69 10.63
CA ASP A 94 -8.35 4.89 10.16
C ASP A 94 -7.90 3.85 9.15
N CYS A 95 -7.02 4.23 8.24
CA CYS A 95 -6.52 3.35 7.18
C CYS A 95 -5.00 3.50 6.99
N ALA A 96 -4.32 2.38 6.72
CA ALA A 96 -2.95 2.37 6.22
C ALA A 96 -2.89 1.68 4.85
N CYS A 97 -2.18 2.29 3.90
CA CYS A 97 -1.96 1.77 2.55
C CYS A 97 -0.49 1.35 2.40
N LEU A 98 -0.26 0.16 1.85
CA LEU A 98 1.03 -0.33 1.39
C LEU A 98 0.88 -0.69 -0.09
N VAL A 99 1.27 0.22 -0.97
CA VAL A 99 1.03 0.11 -2.41
C VAL A 99 2.30 -0.31 -3.12
N GLU A 100 2.40 -1.58 -3.52
CA GLU A 100 3.61 -2.17 -4.15
C GLU A 100 4.86 -1.96 -3.26
N VAL A 101 4.78 -2.42 -2.02
CA VAL A 101 5.81 -2.21 -0.99
C VAL A 101 6.40 -3.53 -0.52
N ILE A 102 5.56 -4.52 -0.22
CA ILE A 102 6.00 -5.72 0.47
C ILE A 102 7.02 -6.52 -0.33
N GLU A 103 6.88 -6.54 -1.65
CA GLU A 103 7.77 -7.23 -2.58
C GLU A 103 9.18 -6.66 -2.62
N HIS A 104 9.38 -5.42 -2.17
CA HIS A 104 10.70 -4.80 -2.06
C HIS A 104 11.42 -5.14 -0.76
N LEU A 105 10.73 -5.70 0.21
CA LEU A 105 11.33 -6.09 1.49
C LEU A 105 11.99 -7.47 1.40
N PRO A 106 13.14 -7.67 2.06
CA PRO A 106 13.65 -9.01 2.29
C PRO A 106 12.58 -9.88 2.96
N PRO A 107 12.38 -11.15 2.53
CA PRO A 107 11.38 -12.03 3.13
C PRO A 107 11.48 -12.17 4.66
N ALA A 108 12.70 -12.06 5.21
CA ALA A 108 12.95 -12.08 6.64
C ALA A 108 12.36 -10.86 7.39
N ASP A 109 12.12 -9.76 6.70
CA ASP A 109 11.60 -8.52 7.29
C ASP A 109 10.07 -8.41 7.24
N ILE A 110 9.39 -9.28 6.50
CA ILE A 110 7.90 -9.29 6.41
C ILE A 110 7.27 -9.40 7.81
N ASN A 111 7.79 -10.28 8.68
CA ASN A 111 7.27 -10.41 10.04
C ASN A 111 7.49 -9.14 10.90
N ARG A 112 8.52 -8.34 10.60
CA ARG A 112 8.76 -7.05 11.28
C ARG A 112 7.77 -6.02 10.82
N LEU A 113 7.52 -5.95 9.49
CA LEU A 113 6.48 -5.11 8.91
C LEU A 113 5.11 -5.45 9.50
N GLU A 114 4.74 -6.74 9.54
CA GLU A 114 3.48 -7.19 10.13
C GLU A 114 3.30 -6.68 11.56
N ARG A 115 4.31 -6.84 12.41
CA ARG A 115 4.26 -6.34 13.81
C ARG A 115 4.13 -4.83 13.87
N ALA A 116 4.90 -4.10 13.05
CA ALA A 116 4.85 -2.65 13.04
C ALA A 116 3.45 -2.14 12.63
N VAL A 117 2.89 -2.66 11.56
CA VAL A 117 1.61 -2.22 11.01
C VAL A 117 0.42 -2.72 11.83
N PHE A 118 0.31 -4.05 12.04
CA PHE A 118 -0.89 -4.67 12.59
C PHE A 118 -0.92 -4.75 14.12
N ALA A 119 0.24 -4.69 14.79
CA ALA A 119 0.30 -4.75 16.25
C ALA A 119 0.60 -3.39 16.89
N THR A 120 1.48 -2.57 16.29
CA THR A 120 1.88 -1.27 16.86
C THR A 120 1.04 -0.11 16.35
N MET A 121 1.02 0.14 15.03
CA MET A 121 0.20 1.22 14.43
C MET A 121 -1.28 0.89 14.53
N ARG A 122 -1.64 -0.32 14.23
CA ARG A 122 -2.96 -0.94 14.40
C ARG A 122 -4.12 -0.09 13.87
N PRO A 123 -4.10 0.37 12.62
CA PRO A 123 -5.18 1.15 12.05
C PRO A 123 -6.47 0.32 11.97
N ALA A 124 -7.63 0.97 11.76
CA ALA A 124 -8.90 0.25 11.60
C ALA A 124 -8.91 -0.60 10.33
N HIS A 125 -8.27 -0.11 9.26
CA HIS A 125 -8.15 -0.79 7.98
C HIS A 125 -6.71 -0.79 7.49
N VAL A 126 -6.32 -1.85 6.76
CA VAL A 126 -5.02 -1.90 6.04
C VAL A 126 -5.28 -2.37 4.63
N ILE A 127 -4.77 -1.63 3.66
CA ILE A 127 -4.82 -1.96 2.23
C ILE A 127 -3.40 -2.32 1.80
N VAL A 128 -3.21 -3.52 1.29
CA VAL A 128 -1.93 -3.97 0.75
C VAL A 128 -2.10 -4.36 -0.70
N THR A 129 -1.30 -3.79 -1.59
CA THR A 129 -1.19 -4.29 -2.97
C THR A 129 0.20 -4.82 -3.25
N THR A 130 0.28 -5.79 -4.15
CA THR A 130 1.54 -6.36 -4.64
C THR A 130 1.33 -6.95 -6.04
N PRO A 131 2.37 -7.10 -6.88
CA PRO A 131 2.25 -7.76 -8.16
C PRO A 131 1.69 -9.18 -8.05
N ASN A 132 0.86 -9.57 -9.03
CA ASN A 132 0.46 -10.95 -9.21
C ASN A 132 1.44 -11.65 -10.15
N ALA A 133 2.23 -12.58 -9.63
CA ALA A 133 3.24 -13.30 -10.40
C ALA A 133 2.64 -14.13 -11.54
N GLU A 134 1.40 -14.62 -11.39
CA GLU A 134 0.70 -15.40 -12.43
C GLU A 134 0.47 -14.57 -13.71
N TYR A 135 0.39 -13.24 -13.58
CA TYR A 135 0.16 -12.33 -14.70
C TYR A 135 1.44 -11.95 -15.47
N ASN A 136 2.62 -12.30 -14.96
CA ASN A 136 3.92 -11.94 -15.56
C ASN A 136 4.06 -12.34 -17.04
N PRO A 137 3.62 -13.54 -17.47
CA PRO A 137 3.70 -13.92 -18.88
C PRO A 137 2.90 -13.00 -19.81
N VAL A 138 1.74 -12.49 -19.36
CA VAL A 138 0.90 -11.54 -20.12
C VAL A 138 1.62 -10.21 -20.34
N LEU A 139 2.46 -9.81 -19.38
CA LEU A 139 3.28 -8.60 -19.45
C LEU A 139 4.61 -8.83 -20.19
N GLY A 140 4.86 -10.03 -20.71
CA GLY A 140 6.11 -10.37 -21.39
C GLY A 140 7.31 -10.50 -20.47
N VAL A 141 7.09 -10.70 -19.15
CA VAL A 141 8.17 -10.90 -18.17
C VAL A 141 8.71 -12.32 -18.32
N PRO A 142 10.02 -12.50 -18.59
CA PRO A 142 10.61 -13.83 -18.70
C PRO A 142 10.50 -14.62 -17.39
N ALA A 143 10.30 -15.94 -17.46
CA ALA A 143 10.08 -16.80 -16.31
C ALA A 143 11.21 -16.77 -15.25
N HIS A 144 12.43 -16.40 -15.63
CA HIS A 144 13.59 -16.29 -14.74
C HIS A 144 13.79 -14.88 -14.15
N ARG A 145 12.85 -13.95 -14.39
CA ARG A 145 12.92 -12.56 -13.93
C ARG A 145 11.65 -12.16 -13.17
N MET A 146 11.81 -11.17 -12.32
CA MET A 146 10.71 -10.41 -11.73
C MET A 146 10.42 -9.17 -12.58
N ARG A 147 9.26 -8.55 -12.38
CA ARG A 147 8.85 -7.32 -13.11
C ARG A 147 9.79 -6.15 -12.89
N HIS A 148 10.38 -6.09 -11.70
CA HIS A 148 11.25 -5.00 -11.30
C HIS A 148 12.52 -5.55 -10.64
N PRO A 149 13.70 -4.98 -10.94
CA PRO A 149 14.97 -5.48 -10.38
C PRO A 149 15.08 -5.31 -8.86
N GLY A 150 14.28 -4.42 -8.25
CA GLY A 150 14.22 -4.23 -6.81
C GLY A 150 13.28 -5.18 -6.07
N HIS A 151 12.54 -6.05 -6.77
CA HIS A 151 11.69 -7.03 -6.11
C HIS A 151 12.55 -8.13 -5.50
N GLN A 152 12.22 -8.50 -4.27
CA GLN A 152 12.83 -9.63 -3.56
C GLN A 152 12.00 -10.91 -3.75
N PHE A 153 10.72 -10.76 -4.10
CA PHE A 153 9.79 -11.82 -4.44
C PHE A 153 8.60 -11.26 -5.21
N GLU A 154 7.88 -12.15 -5.89
CA GLU A 154 6.55 -11.90 -6.42
C GLU A 154 5.69 -13.12 -6.11
N TRP A 155 4.53 -12.90 -5.52
CA TRP A 155 3.65 -13.98 -5.09
C TRP A 155 2.51 -14.21 -6.08
N ASP A 156 2.15 -15.48 -6.26
CA ASP A 156 0.90 -15.87 -6.87
C ASP A 156 -0.29 -15.55 -5.93
N ARG A 157 -1.51 -15.58 -6.44
CA ARG A 157 -2.73 -15.31 -5.68
C ARG A 157 -2.91 -16.27 -4.49
N PRO A 158 -2.71 -17.60 -4.63
CA PRO A 158 -2.81 -18.51 -3.49
C PRO A 158 -1.81 -18.21 -2.36
N ARG A 159 -0.59 -17.81 -2.69
CA ARG A 159 0.43 -17.46 -1.69
C ARG A 159 0.10 -16.17 -0.98
N PHE A 160 -0.31 -15.14 -1.74
CA PHE A 160 -0.73 -13.86 -1.17
C PHE A 160 -1.95 -14.03 -0.26
N ALA A 161 -2.98 -14.77 -0.69
CA ALA A 161 -4.16 -15.04 0.12
C ALA A 161 -3.85 -15.83 1.40
N ARG A 162 -2.94 -16.81 1.34
CA ARG A 162 -2.48 -17.53 2.55
C ARG A 162 -1.74 -16.62 3.52
N TRP A 163 -0.85 -15.75 3.02
CA TRP A 163 -0.17 -14.77 3.84
C TRP A 163 -1.17 -13.82 4.51
N ALA A 164 -2.06 -13.23 3.72
CA ALA A 164 -3.05 -12.28 4.21
C ALA A 164 -3.99 -12.91 5.25
N GLY A 165 -4.49 -14.13 5.00
CA GLY A 165 -5.30 -14.88 5.95
C GLY A 165 -4.54 -15.22 7.24
N GLY A 166 -3.25 -15.55 7.14
CA GLY A 166 -2.39 -15.79 8.30
C GLY A 166 -2.18 -14.53 9.15
N VAL A 167 -1.95 -13.37 8.52
CA VAL A 167 -1.87 -12.08 9.21
C VAL A 167 -3.18 -11.77 9.92
N ALA A 168 -4.31 -11.86 9.21
CA ALA A 168 -5.64 -11.58 9.74
C ALA A 168 -5.92 -12.42 10.99
N ALA A 169 -5.67 -13.74 10.92
CA ALA A 169 -5.90 -14.67 12.03
C ALA A 169 -5.05 -14.33 13.26
N ARG A 170 -3.78 -13.93 13.07
CA ARG A 170 -2.88 -13.61 14.19
C ARG A 170 -3.14 -12.27 14.83
N THR A 171 -3.75 -11.32 14.10
CA THR A 171 -3.84 -9.92 14.51
C THR A 171 -5.26 -9.45 14.81
N GLY A 172 -6.28 -10.30 14.60
CA GLY A 172 -7.68 -10.00 14.86
C GLY A 172 -8.32 -9.09 13.81
N TYR A 173 -7.86 -9.18 12.57
CA TYR A 173 -8.51 -8.55 11.42
C TYR A 173 -9.30 -9.60 10.63
N ALA A 174 -10.36 -9.17 9.97
CA ALA A 174 -10.91 -9.86 8.81
C ALA A 174 -10.15 -9.43 7.56
N VAL A 175 -10.08 -10.26 6.52
CA VAL A 175 -9.42 -9.92 5.26
C VAL A 175 -10.24 -10.36 4.06
N ALA A 176 -10.31 -9.50 3.04
CA ALA A 176 -10.82 -9.80 1.72
C ALA A 176 -9.73 -9.55 0.69
N CYS A 177 -9.46 -10.56 -0.17
CA CYS A 177 -8.52 -10.42 -1.29
C CYS A 177 -9.30 -10.23 -2.58
N ARG A 178 -8.76 -9.37 -3.48
CA ARG A 178 -9.31 -9.14 -4.82
C ARG A 178 -8.21 -8.89 -5.83
N ASP A 179 -8.48 -9.22 -7.08
CA ASP A 179 -7.63 -8.88 -8.22
C ASP A 179 -7.86 -7.43 -8.62
N ILE A 180 -6.81 -6.74 -9.04
CA ILE A 180 -6.84 -5.36 -9.54
C ILE A 180 -5.92 -5.22 -10.77
N CYS A 181 -6.11 -4.17 -11.55
CA CYS A 181 -5.34 -3.91 -12.77
C CYS A 181 -5.55 -4.98 -13.84
N GLY A 182 -6.68 -4.87 -14.54
CA GLY A 182 -7.11 -5.83 -15.56
C GLY A 182 -7.92 -6.99 -14.98
N ALA A 183 -8.46 -7.81 -15.88
CA ALA A 183 -9.31 -8.96 -15.57
C ALA A 183 -9.08 -10.08 -16.58
N HIS A 184 -8.05 -10.91 -16.35
CA HIS A 184 -7.85 -12.13 -17.14
C HIS A 184 -8.66 -13.26 -16.51
N PRO A 185 -9.42 -14.06 -17.30
CA PRO A 185 -10.33 -15.07 -16.76
C PRO A 185 -9.66 -16.10 -15.84
N ASP A 186 -8.44 -16.51 -16.18
CA ASP A 186 -7.71 -17.53 -15.42
C ASP A 186 -6.66 -16.94 -14.45
N LEU A 187 -6.06 -15.81 -14.81
CA LEU A 187 -4.91 -15.24 -14.11
C LEU A 187 -5.29 -14.06 -13.20
N GLY A 188 -6.54 -13.61 -13.24
CA GLY A 188 -7.00 -12.45 -12.49
C GLY A 188 -6.43 -11.13 -13.00
N GLY A 189 -6.05 -10.22 -12.12
CA GLY A 189 -5.44 -8.94 -12.44
C GLY A 189 -3.92 -8.95 -12.43
N ALA A 190 -3.31 -7.91 -12.98
CA ALA A 190 -1.86 -7.74 -12.97
C ALA A 190 -1.30 -7.47 -11.56
N SER A 191 -2.12 -6.94 -10.66
CA SER A 191 -1.84 -6.80 -9.23
C SER A 191 -2.97 -7.41 -8.41
N GLN A 192 -2.69 -7.67 -7.16
CA GLN A 192 -3.62 -8.22 -6.18
C GLN A 192 -3.69 -7.30 -4.96
N MET A 193 -4.84 -7.22 -4.33
CA MET A 193 -5.11 -6.37 -3.17
C MET A 193 -5.68 -7.18 -2.03
N ALA A 194 -5.23 -6.92 -0.80
CA ALA A 194 -5.85 -7.37 0.43
C ALA A 194 -6.37 -6.16 1.22
N LEU A 195 -7.64 -6.16 1.54
CA LEU A 195 -8.26 -5.21 2.45
C LEU A 195 -8.50 -5.89 3.80
N PHE A 196 -7.75 -5.47 4.79
CA PHE A 196 -7.92 -5.89 6.17
C PHE A 196 -8.83 -4.92 6.90
N SER A 197 -9.75 -5.45 7.68
CA SER A 197 -10.65 -4.64 8.51
C SER A 197 -10.64 -5.19 9.93
N ARG A 198 -10.33 -4.34 10.90
CA ARG A 198 -10.39 -4.73 12.31
C ARG A 198 -11.85 -4.84 12.72
N SER A 199 -12.24 -6.00 13.25
CA SER A 199 -13.57 -6.16 13.83
C SER A 199 -13.75 -5.14 14.95
N GLY A 200 -14.77 -4.29 14.85
CA GLY A 200 -15.14 -3.37 15.92
C GLY A 200 -15.47 -4.18 17.19
N ARG A 201 -14.95 -3.74 18.32
CA ARG A 201 -15.49 -4.15 19.61
C ARG A 201 -16.75 -3.36 19.91
#